data_4558b44150acdf38c9d828be09f5d292
#
_entry.id   4558b44150acdf38c9d828be09f5d292
#
_cell.length_a   1.000
_cell.length_b   1.000
_cell.length_c   1.000
_cell.angle_alpha   90.00
_cell.angle_beta   90.00
_cell.angle_gamma   90.00
#
_symmetry.space_group_name_H-M   'P 1'
#
loop_
_entity.id
_entity.type
_entity.pdbx_description
1 polymer ?
#
loop_
_entity_poly.entity_id
_entity_poly.type
_entity_poly.pdbx_seq_one_letter_code
_entity_poly.pdbx_strand_id
1 'polypeptide(L)'
;LFRSDISAVMMTGKLWFRVPETIRIALKGTLQAGVWAKDVTLTMLKRFGAEGCNYRALEYCGEGVAAMQIDDRMTLANHAAELGAKAAILEADDKTIAWLKAHGAREPRPVHADGDAVYCERIEIDAASLVPQVARNHRIDDVIGVPQVKGQKVNLAFIGTCTNGRLDDIRQAAARSEEHTSELQSRGLISYAV
;
A
#
# COMPACT_ATOMS: atom_id res chain seq x y z
N LEU A 1 6.36 3.24 -20.25
CA LEU A 1 7.01 2.50 -21.33
C LEU A 1 6.36 2.86 -22.66
N PHE A 2 7.17 3.25 -23.64
CA PHE A 2 6.70 3.46 -25.00
C PHE A 2 6.46 2.10 -25.69
N ARG A 3 5.69 2.09 -26.79
CA ARG A 3 5.42 0.85 -27.54
C ARG A 3 6.71 0.17 -28.01
N SER A 4 7.72 0.95 -28.39
CA SER A 4 9.05 0.45 -28.77
C SER A 4 9.78 -0.26 -27.64
N ASP A 5 9.67 0.24 -26.40
CA ASP A 5 10.28 -0.40 -25.21
C ASP A 5 9.64 -1.76 -24.95
N ILE A 6 8.30 -1.83 -25.03
CA ILE A 6 7.57 -3.10 -24.88
C ILE A 6 8.01 -4.10 -25.94
N SER A 7 8.14 -3.67 -27.20
CA SER A 7 8.59 -4.55 -28.28
C SER A 7 10.02 -5.06 -28.02
N ALA A 8 10.92 -4.18 -27.55
CA ALA A 8 12.28 -4.57 -27.21
C ALA A 8 12.31 -5.59 -26.06
N VAL A 9 11.49 -5.40 -25.02
CA VAL A 9 11.37 -6.37 -23.91
C VAL A 9 10.86 -7.71 -24.41
N MET A 10 9.83 -7.74 -25.25
CA MET A 10 9.29 -8.98 -25.81
C MET A 10 10.30 -9.71 -26.67
N MET A 11 11.15 -9.01 -27.40
CA MET A 11 12.17 -9.61 -28.29
C MET A 11 13.42 -10.07 -27.53
N THR A 12 13.83 -9.36 -26.51
CA THR A 12 15.15 -9.55 -25.87
C THR A 12 15.08 -10.04 -24.42
N GLY A 13 13.92 -9.96 -23.77
CA GLY A 13 13.78 -10.20 -22.34
C GLY A 13 14.50 -9.18 -21.46
N LYS A 14 14.94 -8.05 -22.03
CA LYS A 14 15.76 -7.04 -21.34
C LYS A 14 15.07 -5.69 -21.39
N LEU A 15 15.18 -4.94 -20.30
CA LEU A 15 14.76 -3.55 -20.19
C LEU A 15 15.89 -2.76 -19.54
N TRP A 16 16.20 -1.61 -20.07
CA TRP A 16 17.07 -0.66 -19.39
C TRP A 16 16.25 0.36 -18.62
N PHE A 17 16.74 0.81 -17.51
CA PHE A 17 16.20 1.98 -16.82
C PHE A 17 17.31 2.65 -15.99
N ARG A 18 17.16 3.93 -15.78
CA ARG A 18 18.03 4.68 -14.88
C ARG A 18 17.71 4.25 -13.45
N VAL A 19 18.72 3.96 -12.64
CA VAL A 19 18.52 3.68 -11.21
C VAL A 19 17.92 4.91 -10.55
N PRO A 20 16.73 4.81 -9.95
CA PRO A 20 16.07 5.94 -9.30
C PRO A 20 16.73 6.28 -7.96
N GLU A 21 16.64 7.53 -7.56
CA GLU A 21 16.90 7.92 -6.18
C GLU A 21 15.85 7.32 -5.25
N THR A 22 16.25 6.95 -4.04
CA THR A 22 15.37 6.26 -3.09
C THR A 22 14.95 7.18 -1.94
N ILE A 23 13.64 7.19 -1.66
CA ILE A 23 13.06 7.78 -0.44
C ILE A 23 12.90 6.65 0.58
N ARG A 24 13.49 6.82 1.78
CA ARG A 24 13.29 5.87 2.88
C ARG A 24 12.13 6.30 3.76
N ILE A 25 11.19 5.38 3.99
CA ILE A 25 9.98 5.61 4.79
C ILE A 25 9.99 4.66 5.97
N ALA A 26 10.28 5.18 7.15
CA ALA A 26 10.30 4.42 8.39
C ALA A 26 8.93 4.52 9.08
N LEU A 27 8.23 3.40 9.21
CA LEU A 27 6.99 3.31 9.95
C LEU A 27 7.30 2.90 11.39
N LYS A 28 7.14 3.83 12.33
CA LYS A 28 7.38 3.62 13.76
C LYS A 28 6.11 3.18 14.48
N GLY A 29 6.26 2.32 15.46
CA GLY A 29 5.12 1.78 16.21
C GLY A 29 4.26 0.82 15.39
N THR A 30 3.04 0.59 15.83
CA THR A 30 2.07 -0.32 15.19
C THR A 30 0.79 0.41 14.83
N LEU A 31 0.17 -0.03 13.74
CA LEU A 31 -1.13 0.50 13.32
C LEU A 31 -2.20 0.19 14.37
N GLN A 32 -3.09 1.16 14.60
CA GLN A 32 -4.22 0.99 15.50
C GLN A 32 -5.32 0.13 14.85
N ALA A 33 -6.22 -0.40 15.67
CA ALA A 33 -7.38 -1.13 15.17
C ALA A 33 -8.22 -0.25 14.22
N GLY A 34 -8.51 -0.79 13.03
CA GLY A 34 -9.24 -0.08 11.98
C GLY A 34 -8.38 0.80 11.07
N VAL A 35 -7.05 0.80 11.26
CA VAL A 35 -6.09 1.45 10.37
C VAL A 35 -5.28 0.38 9.65
N TRP A 36 -5.13 0.51 8.35
CA TRP A 36 -4.52 -0.50 7.48
C TRP A 36 -3.36 0.05 6.66
N ALA A 37 -2.66 -0.82 5.96
CA ALA A 37 -1.58 -0.44 5.06
C ALA A 37 -2.00 0.62 4.04
N LYS A 38 -3.25 0.59 3.59
CA LYS A 38 -3.80 1.59 2.69
C LYS A 38 -3.85 3.00 3.30
N ASP A 39 -4.14 3.13 4.59
CA ASP A 39 -4.13 4.43 5.27
C ASP A 39 -2.72 5.05 5.32
N VAL A 40 -1.68 4.20 5.41
CA VAL A 40 -0.28 4.63 5.28
C VAL A 40 -0.04 5.21 3.89
N THR A 41 -0.48 4.51 2.83
CA THR A 41 -0.29 4.96 1.45
C THR A 41 -1.09 6.21 1.14
N LEU A 42 -2.31 6.34 1.64
CA LEU A 42 -3.12 7.54 1.52
C LEU A 42 -2.46 8.73 2.25
N THR A 43 -1.82 8.48 3.40
CA THR A 43 -1.03 9.51 4.08
C THR A 43 0.15 9.98 3.24
N MET A 44 0.81 9.06 2.52
CA MET A 44 1.87 9.41 1.58
C MET A 44 1.34 10.21 0.38
N LEU A 45 0.19 9.81 -0.17
CA LEU A 45 -0.47 10.56 -1.25
C LEU A 45 -0.86 11.98 -0.81
N LYS A 46 -1.37 12.13 0.40
CA LYS A 46 -1.65 13.45 0.98
C LYS A 46 -0.39 14.31 1.11
N ARG A 47 0.74 13.70 1.48
CA ARG A 47 2.02 14.40 1.68
C ARG A 47 2.68 14.82 0.38
N PHE A 48 2.74 13.92 -0.60
CA PHE A 48 3.48 14.12 -1.84
C PHE A 48 2.61 14.55 -3.02
N GLY A 49 1.32 14.28 -2.96
CA GLY A 49 0.43 14.38 -4.12
C GLY A 49 0.56 13.19 -5.07
N ALA A 50 -0.37 13.10 -6.01
CA ALA A 50 -0.26 12.17 -7.12
C ALA A 50 1.00 12.51 -7.93
N GLU A 51 1.78 11.48 -8.28
CA GLU A 51 3.05 11.62 -9.00
C GLU A 51 4.19 12.37 -8.25
N GLY A 52 4.01 12.72 -6.97
CA GLY A 52 5.02 13.44 -6.19
C GLY A 52 6.34 12.70 -5.98
N CYS A 53 6.33 11.37 -6.14
CA CYS A 53 7.52 10.52 -6.12
C CYS A 53 7.95 10.09 -7.54
N ASN A 54 7.63 10.89 -8.56
CA ASN A 54 7.91 10.53 -9.94
C ASN A 54 9.40 10.19 -10.16
N TYR A 55 9.61 9.04 -10.80
CA TYR A 55 10.92 8.46 -11.06
C TYR A 55 11.79 8.18 -9.82
N ARG A 56 11.21 8.02 -8.65
CA ARG A 56 11.91 7.61 -7.41
C ARG A 56 11.57 6.18 -7.04
N ALA A 57 12.37 5.56 -6.19
CA ALA A 57 12.05 4.34 -5.49
C ALA A 57 11.61 4.67 -4.05
N LEU A 58 10.71 3.87 -3.50
CA LEU A 58 10.29 3.95 -2.10
C LEU A 58 10.84 2.74 -1.36
N GLU A 59 11.47 2.94 -0.22
CA GLU A 59 11.91 1.86 0.66
C GLU A 59 11.19 1.98 2.00
N TYR A 60 10.32 1.04 2.27
CA TYR A 60 9.57 0.98 3.52
C TYR A 60 10.30 0.11 4.55
N CYS A 61 10.47 0.63 5.75
CA CYS A 61 11.15 -0.04 6.85
C CYS A 61 10.54 0.30 8.21
N GLY A 62 11.10 -0.26 9.26
CA GLY A 62 10.71 0.01 10.65
C GLY A 62 9.80 -1.06 11.23
N GLU A 63 9.56 -0.94 12.53
CA GLU A 63 8.80 -1.92 13.32
C GLU A 63 7.35 -2.06 12.85
N GLY A 64 6.73 -0.97 12.37
CA GLY A 64 5.39 -1.00 11.82
C GLY A 64 5.29 -1.88 10.56
N VAL A 65 6.30 -1.80 9.66
CA VAL A 65 6.37 -2.66 8.47
C VAL A 65 6.64 -4.11 8.86
N ALA A 66 7.53 -4.35 9.83
CA ALA A 66 7.84 -5.69 10.33
C ALA A 66 6.62 -6.37 10.96
N ALA A 67 5.74 -5.58 11.61
CA ALA A 67 4.48 -6.10 12.19
C ALA A 67 3.47 -6.51 11.12
N MET A 68 3.48 -5.90 9.93
CA MET A 68 2.52 -6.15 8.85
C MET A 68 2.58 -7.58 8.32
N GLN A 69 1.41 -8.07 7.86
CA GLN A 69 1.32 -9.29 7.07
C GLN A 69 1.80 -9.03 5.62
N ILE A 70 2.00 -10.12 4.86
CA ILE A 70 2.48 -9.98 3.47
C ILE A 70 1.46 -9.24 2.58
N ASP A 71 0.17 -9.45 2.81
CA ASP A 71 -0.89 -8.74 2.07
C ASP A 71 -0.84 -7.23 2.28
N ASP A 72 -0.58 -6.76 3.51
CA ASP A 72 -0.37 -5.35 3.82
C ASP A 72 0.86 -4.78 3.12
N ARG A 73 1.97 -5.54 3.14
CA ARG A 73 3.21 -5.15 2.45
C ARG A 73 3.01 -5.04 0.94
N MET A 74 2.24 -5.95 0.35
CA MET A 74 1.88 -5.88 -1.07
C MET A 74 1.02 -4.65 -1.38
N THR A 75 0.15 -4.24 -0.45
CA THR A 75 -0.63 -3.01 -0.57
C THR A 75 0.28 -1.78 -0.61
N LEU A 76 1.27 -1.67 0.31
CA LEU A 76 2.26 -0.59 0.27
C LEU A 76 3.01 -0.55 -1.07
N ALA A 77 3.47 -1.71 -1.55
CA ALA A 77 4.21 -1.79 -2.80
C ALA A 77 3.35 -1.42 -4.01
N ASN A 78 2.10 -1.85 -4.05
CA ASN A 78 1.18 -1.59 -5.16
C ASN A 78 0.88 -0.10 -5.31
N HIS A 79 0.64 0.61 -4.22
CA HIS A 79 0.33 2.05 -4.23
C HIS A 79 1.50 2.96 -4.63
N ALA A 80 2.70 2.43 -4.81
CA ALA A 80 3.81 3.22 -5.32
C ALA A 80 3.54 3.77 -6.73
N ALA A 81 2.71 3.09 -7.51
CA ALA A 81 2.31 3.53 -8.84
C ALA A 81 1.52 4.85 -8.80
N GLU A 82 0.61 5.02 -7.85
CA GLU A 82 -0.19 6.23 -7.67
C GLU A 82 0.66 7.42 -7.21
N LEU A 83 1.79 7.17 -6.57
CA LEU A 83 2.79 8.17 -6.21
C LEU A 83 3.74 8.51 -7.37
N GLY A 84 3.64 7.81 -8.51
CA GLY A 84 4.55 7.93 -9.65
C GLY A 84 5.91 7.25 -9.46
N ALA A 85 6.09 6.50 -8.38
CA ALA A 85 7.34 5.83 -8.09
C ALA A 85 7.63 4.69 -9.07
N LYS A 86 8.91 4.41 -9.32
CA LYS A 86 9.35 3.32 -10.20
C LYS A 86 9.37 1.96 -9.51
N ALA A 87 9.56 1.97 -8.20
CA ALA A 87 9.55 0.77 -7.39
C ALA A 87 9.17 1.10 -5.95
N ALA A 88 8.60 0.12 -5.25
CA ALA A 88 8.54 0.13 -3.80
C ALA A 88 9.17 -1.17 -3.29
N ILE A 89 10.04 -1.03 -2.32
CA ILE A 89 10.84 -2.11 -1.77
C ILE A 89 10.53 -2.21 -0.28
N LEU A 90 10.28 -3.42 0.16
CA LEU A 90 10.17 -3.77 1.57
C LEU A 90 11.21 -4.85 1.83
N GLU A 91 12.03 -4.65 2.85
CA GLU A 91 13.07 -5.59 3.20
C GLU A 91 12.50 -6.98 3.51
N ALA A 92 13.10 -8.01 2.92
CA ALA A 92 12.67 -9.39 3.11
C ALA A 92 13.14 -9.88 4.49
N ASP A 93 12.19 -10.12 5.37
CA ASP A 93 12.38 -10.74 6.68
C ASP A 93 11.96 -12.23 6.67
N ASP A 94 12.06 -12.89 7.83
CA ASP A 94 11.69 -14.29 7.99
C ASP A 94 10.23 -14.57 7.58
N LYS A 95 9.33 -13.61 7.80
CA LYS A 95 7.93 -13.70 7.41
C LYS A 95 7.79 -13.75 5.89
N THR A 96 8.54 -12.91 5.17
CA THR A 96 8.60 -12.90 3.71
C THR A 96 9.20 -14.20 3.17
N ILE A 97 10.29 -14.67 3.77
CA ILE A 97 10.95 -15.93 3.37
C ILE A 97 10.04 -17.14 3.58
N ALA A 98 9.34 -17.19 4.72
CA ALA A 98 8.39 -18.25 5.00
C ALA A 98 7.22 -18.26 3.99
N TRP A 99 6.68 -17.10 3.68
CA TRP A 99 5.62 -16.94 2.68
C TRP A 99 6.08 -17.41 1.29
N LEU A 100 7.24 -16.99 0.84
CA LEU A 100 7.82 -17.39 -0.45
C LEU A 100 8.00 -18.91 -0.55
N LYS A 101 8.53 -19.53 0.51
CA LYS A 101 8.68 -21.01 0.57
C LYS A 101 7.34 -21.73 0.50
N ALA A 102 6.33 -21.24 1.21
CA ALA A 102 4.98 -21.78 1.17
C ALA A 102 4.33 -21.67 -0.23
N HIS A 103 4.79 -20.71 -1.04
CA HIS A 103 4.32 -20.50 -2.41
C HIS A 103 5.29 -21.03 -3.49
N GLY A 104 6.14 -21.98 -3.13
CA GLY A 104 6.94 -22.76 -4.06
C GLY A 104 8.34 -22.22 -4.39
N ALA A 105 8.78 -21.14 -3.74
CA ALA A 105 10.16 -20.68 -3.87
C ALA A 105 11.12 -21.68 -3.21
N ARG A 106 12.07 -22.23 -3.97
CA ARG A 106 13.02 -23.22 -3.45
C ARG A 106 14.10 -22.60 -2.58
N GLU A 107 14.72 -21.52 -3.06
CA GLU A 107 15.85 -20.84 -2.40
C GLU A 107 15.66 -19.32 -2.51
N PRO A 108 14.74 -18.71 -1.73
CA PRO A 108 14.60 -17.28 -1.74
C PRO A 108 15.88 -16.63 -1.18
N ARG A 109 16.42 -15.67 -1.91
CA ARG A 109 17.62 -14.93 -1.53
C ARG A 109 17.23 -13.50 -1.14
N PRO A 110 17.19 -13.17 0.15
CA PRO A 110 16.92 -11.81 0.59
C PRO A 110 18.03 -10.87 0.13
N VAL A 111 17.66 -9.66 -0.23
CA VAL A 111 18.58 -8.56 -0.52
C VAL A 111 18.30 -7.47 0.51
N HIS A 112 19.34 -6.99 1.14
CA HIS A 112 19.29 -5.94 2.15
C HIS A 112 19.96 -4.67 1.60
N ALA A 113 19.59 -3.52 2.13
CA ALA A 113 20.28 -2.28 1.83
C ALA A 113 21.70 -2.32 2.40
N ASP A 114 22.64 -1.75 1.68
CA ASP A 114 24.01 -1.59 2.15
C ASP A 114 24.05 -0.65 3.38
N GLY A 115 25.02 -0.85 4.27
CA GLY A 115 25.13 -0.05 5.49
C GLY A 115 25.37 1.45 5.25
N ASP A 116 25.91 1.78 4.08
CA ASP A 116 26.21 3.13 3.61
C ASP A 116 25.21 3.64 2.54
N ALA A 117 24.05 2.97 2.39
CA ALA A 117 23.03 3.33 1.43
C ALA A 117 22.60 4.80 1.58
N VAL A 118 22.61 5.52 0.47
CA VAL A 118 22.25 6.93 0.39
C VAL A 118 20.80 7.07 -0.04
N TYR A 119 20.04 7.86 0.70
CA TYR A 119 18.64 8.17 0.43
C TYR A 119 18.49 9.66 0.14
N CYS A 120 17.74 10.02 -0.90
CA CYS A 120 17.47 11.42 -1.25
C CYS A 120 16.54 12.09 -0.21
N GLU A 121 15.69 11.30 0.46
CA GLU A 121 14.82 11.77 1.55
C GLU A 121 14.60 10.63 2.55
N ARG A 122 14.46 11.01 3.82
CA ARG A 122 14.09 10.09 4.92
C ARG A 122 12.83 10.61 5.60
N ILE A 123 11.83 9.77 5.71
CA ILE A 123 10.52 10.11 6.28
C ILE A 123 10.25 9.16 7.42
N GLU A 124 9.78 9.70 8.52
CA GLU A 124 9.27 8.94 9.65
C GLU A 124 7.77 9.14 9.75
N ILE A 125 7.02 8.06 9.87
CA ILE A 125 5.58 8.05 10.09
C ILE A 125 5.32 7.33 11.40
N ASP A 126 4.65 8.00 12.32
CA ASP A 126 4.14 7.38 13.53
C ASP A 126 2.84 6.63 13.21
N ALA A 127 2.94 5.30 13.17
CA ALA A 127 1.80 4.42 12.87
C ALA A 127 0.66 4.56 13.89
N ALA A 128 0.99 4.86 15.15
CA ALA A 128 0.00 5.01 16.20
C ALA A 128 -0.82 6.31 16.08
N SER A 129 -0.31 7.30 15.35
CA SER A 129 -1.01 8.56 15.10
C SER A 129 -1.95 8.53 13.91
N LEU A 130 -1.87 7.48 13.08
CA LEU A 130 -2.69 7.37 11.88
C LEU A 130 -4.15 7.06 12.24
N VAL A 131 -5.06 7.68 11.49
CA VAL A 131 -6.50 7.41 11.53
C VAL A 131 -6.95 6.85 10.19
N PRO A 132 -8.09 6.13 10.12
CA PRO A 132 -8.64 5.69 8.86
C PRO A 132 -8.83 6.88 7.91
N GLN A 133 -8.43 6.71 6.65
CA GLN A 133 -8.37 7.76 5.64
C GLN A 133 -9.30 7.47 4.47
N VAL A 134 -9.68 8.51 3.76
CA VAL A 134 -10.45 8.42 2.53
C VAL A 134 -10.01 9.50 1.55
N ALA A 135 -9.89 9.13 0.27
CA ALA A 135 -9.69 10.08 -0.82
C ALA A 135 -11.05 10.60 -1.32
N ARG A 136 -11.15 11.90 -1.60
CA ARG A 136 -12.40 12.54 -2.04
C ARG A 136 -12.43 12.76 -3.55
N ASN A 137 -13.64 12.69 -4.14
CA ASN A 137 -14.00 13.29 -5.44
C ASN A 137 -13.02 13.05 -6.59
N HIS A 138 -12.76 11.80 -6.97
CA HIS A 138 -11.93 11.44 -8.13
C HIS A 138 -10.45 11.91 -8.06
N ARG A 139 -10.00 12.41 -6.92
CA ARG A 139 -8.61 12.78 -6.66
C ARG A 139 -8.05 11.90 -5.57
N ILE A 140 -7.08 11.06 -5.92
CA ILE A 140 -6.45 10.12 -4.99
C ILE A 140 -5.57 10.81 -3.94
N ASP A 141 -5.16 12.05 -4.20
CA ASP A 141 -4.33 12.88 -3.32
C ASP A 141 -5.13 13.84 -2.41
N ASP A 142 -6.43 13.98 -2.66
CA ASP A 142 -7.33 14.74 -1.77
C ASP A 142 -7.80 13.88 -0.61
N VAL A 143 -6.88 13.60 0.31
CA VAL A 143 -7.04 12.66 1.42
C VAL A 143 -7.41 13.36 2.73
N ILE A 144 -8.46 12.86 3.37
CA ILE A 144 -8.92 13.30 4.69
C ILE A 144 -9.17 12.11 5.61
N GLY A 145 -9.21 12.35 6.92
CA GLY A 145 -9.61 11.32 7.89
C GLY A 145 -11.10 10.98 7.80
N VAL A 146 -11.43 9.70 7.89
CA VAL A 146 -12.83 9.20 7.89
C VAL A 146 -13.72 9.93 8.91
N PRO A 147 -13.27 10.31 10.11
CA PRO A 147 -14.09 11.09 11.05
C PRO A 147 -14.65 12.39 10.47
N GLN A 148 -13.98 13.01 9.49
CA GLN A 148 -14.40 14.27 8.87
C GLN A 148 -15.57 14.11 7.88
N VAL A 149 -15.85 12.88 7.44
CA VAL A 149 -16.97 12.55 6.54
C VAL A 149 -18.04 11.71 7.23
N LYS A 150 -17.98 11.62 8.56
CA LYS A 150 -18.97 10.87 9.35
C LYS A 150 -20.39 11.37 9.05
N GLY A 151 -21.28 10.42 8.72
CA GLY A 151 -22.69 10.72 8.39
C GLY A 151 -22.94 11.03 6.90
N GLN A 152 -21.89 11.10 6.08
CA GLN A 152 -22.08 11.21 4.63
C GLN A 152 -22.74 9.95 4.09
N LYS A 153 -23.83 10.11 3.36
CA LYS A 153 -24.56 8.99 2.77
C LYS A 153 -23.77 8.41 1.59
N VAL A 154 -23.64 7.09 1.58
CA VAL A 154 -22.96 6.33 0.53
C VAL A 154 -23.97 5.36 -0.09
N ASN A 155 -24.00 5.22 -1.41
CA ASN A 155 -24.99 4.41 -2.12
C ASN A 155 -24.47 3.02 -2.50
N LEU A 156 -23.15 2.88 -2.68
CA LEU A 156 -22.51 1.64 -3.10
C LEU A 156 -21.14 1.50 -2.44
N ALA A 157 -20.79 0.35 -1.85
CA ALA A 157 -19.45 -0.03 -1.43
C ALA A 157 -18.90 -1.11 -2.35
N PHE A 158 -17.72 -0.86 -2.88
CA PHE A 158 -16.99 -1.84 -3.65
C PHE A 158 -15.72 -2.24 -2.88
N ILE A 159 -15.54 -3.53 -2.64
CA ILE A 159 -14.36 -4.11 -2.01
C ILE A 159 -13.69 -4.97 -3.05
N GLY A 160 -12.42 -4.68 -3.35
CA GLY A 160 -11.69 -5.39 -4.40
C GLY A 160 -10.53 -4.58 -4.92
N THR A 161 -10.12 -4.84 -6.13
CA THR A 161 -8.98 -4.27 -6.86
C THR A 161 -7.64 -4.92 -6.55
N CYS A 162 -6.61 -4.54 -7.31
CA CYS A 162 -5.23 -5.04 -7.13
C CYS A 162 -4.62 -4.64 -5.78
N THR A 163 -5.13 -3.58 -5.16
CA THR A 163 -4.62 -3.04 -3.90
C THR A 163 -5.22 -3.77 -2.69
N ASN A 164 -6.54 -3.90 -2.62
CA ASN A 164 -7.29 -4.44 -1.48
C ASN A 164 -8.36 -5.45 -1.92
N GLY A 165 -7.95 -6.53 -2.53
CA GLY A 165 -8.82 -7.63 -2.95
C GLY A 165 -8.28 -9.00 -2.55
N ARG A 166 -7.34 -9.05 -1.61
CA ARG A 166 -6.74 -10.28 -1.13
C ARG A 166 -7.64 -10.95 -0.09
N LEU A 167 -7.32 -12.17 0.25
CA LEU A 167 -8.15 -12.97 1.15
C LEU A 167 -8.33 -12.32 2.53
N ASP A 168 -7.29 -11.70 3.06
CA ASP A 168 -7.36 -11.03 4.35
C ASP A 168 -8.20 -9.75 4.30
N ASP A 169 -8.17 -9.00 3.22
CA ASP A 169 -9.06 -7.84 3.00
C ASP A 169 -10.54 -8.28 3.02
N ILE A 170 -10.84 -9.36 2.30
CA ILE A 170 -12.20 -9.92 2.25
C ILE A 170 -12.65 -10.45 3.60
N ARG A 171 -11.79 -11.13 4.35
CA ARG A 171 -12.10 -11.63 5.70
C ARG A 171 -12.44 -10.49 6.66
N GLN A 172 -11.69 -9.41 6.62
CA GLN A 172 -11.93 -8.23 7.44
C GLN A 172 -13.24 -7.54 7.07
N ALA A 173 -13.52 -7.43 5.76
CA ALA A 173 -14.78 -6.89 5.29
C ALA A 173 -15.98 -7.76 5.72
N ALA A 174 -15.83 -9.09 5.66
CA ALA A 174 -16.86 -10.02 6.10
C ALA A 174 -17.12 -9.88 7.60
N ALA A 175 -16.08 -9.85 8.45
CA ALA A 175 -16.21 -9.67 9.89
C ALA A 175 -16.95 -8.36 10.23
N ARG A 176 -16.60 -7.25 9.56
CA ARG A 176 -17.30 -5.97 9.72
C ARG A 176 -18.77 -6.03 9.28
N SER A 177 -19.05 -6.74 8.18
CA SER A 177 -20.41 -6.91 7.67
C SER A 177 -21.28 -7.72 8.63
N GLU A 178 -20.71 -8.76 9.26
CA GLU A 178 -21.41 -9.59 10.25
C GLU A 178 -21.74 -8.81 11.52
N GLU A 179 -20.85 -7.94 12.00
CA GLU A 179 -21.10 -7.07 13.15
C GLU A 179 -22.29 -6.12 12.92
N HIS A 180 -22.56 -5.73 11.67
CA HIS A 180 -23.59 -4.78 11.29
C HIS A 180 -24.79 -5.40 10.56
N THR A 181 -24.89 -6.73 10.48
CA THR A 181 -25.94 -7.42 9.70
C THR A 181 -27.36 -7.05 10.13
N SER A 182 -27.60 -6.77 11.41
CA SER A 182 -28.87 -6.29 11.91
C SER A 182 -29.24 -4.89 11.43
N GLU A 183 -28.27 -4.02 11.14
CA GLU A 183 -28.48 -2.68 10.58
C GLU A 183 -28.60 -2.70 9.05
N LEU A 184 -27.88 -3.63 8.38
CA LEU A 184 -27.89 -3.77 6.92
C LEU A 184 -29.22 -4.30 6.38
N GLN A 185 -29.93 -5.15 7.15
CA GLN A 185 -31.26 -5.64 6.76
C GLN A 185 -32.34 -4.55 6.78
N SER A 186 -32.13 -3.47 7.51
CA SER A 186 -33.07 -2.36 7.61
C SER A 186 -32.80 -1.18 6.65
N ARG A 187 -31.57 -1.09 6.07
CA ARG A 187 -31.17 0.01 5.19
C ARG A 187 -30.29 -0.52 4.07
N GLY A 188 -30.86 -0.72 2.90
CA GLY A 188 -30.15 -1.26 1.75
C GLY A 188 -28.78 -0.60 1.47
N LEU A 189 -27.79 -1.46 1.25
CA LEU A 189 -26.48 -1.24 0.64
C LEU A 189 -25.59 -0.13 1.24
N ILE A 190 -24.56 -0.56 1.94
CA ILE A 190 -23.44 0.28 2.37
C ILE A 190 -22.34 0.22 1.34
N SER A 191 -21.79 1.38 1.00
CA SER A 191 -20.69 1.49 0.04
C SER A 191 -19.48 2.19 0.65
N TYR A 192 -18.31 1.60 0.49
CA TYR A 192 -17.03 2.29 0.61
C TYR A 192 -16.34 2.24 -0.75
N ALA A 193 -16.19 3.41 -1.39
CA ALA A 193 -15.23 3.57 -2.45
C ALA A 193 -13.86 3.67 -1.79
N VAL A 194 -12.98 2.77 -2.16
CA VAL A 194 -11.58 2.76 -1.75
C VAL A 194 -10.75 3.01 -2.98
#